data_4321a771c58ddb18a59e8ed295cb2ca5
#
_entry.id   4321a771c58ddb18a59e8ed295cb2ca5
#
_cell.length_a   1.000
_cell.length_b   1.000
_cell.length_c   1.000
_cell.angle_alpha   90.00
_cell.angle_beta   90.00
_cell.angle_gamma   90.00
#
_symmetry.space_group_name_H-M   'P 1'
#
loop_
_entity.id
_entity.type
_entity.pdbx_description
1 polymer ?
#
loop_
_entity_poly.entity_id
_entity_poly.type
_entity_poly.pdbx_seq_one_letter_code
_entity_poly.pdbx_strand_id
1 'polypeptide(L)'
;MADLIQIETDPETAAAVLDRVPLWFHTFSLDRSRELYTHGVARDHRYRLPALPEDFGGMSVLDIGTFDGFYAFLAEARGAGRVVAVDNEQYREWVSSRWGVELQGGEGFAAIRELLDSEVDYQRIDAFDLDELGETFDFILCFGILHRVENPLGLLKIIRRRLAAGGRVLLETHGAADRTFDSAAVHIPAPGEVYAHDDFVYWGFTPAGLDAMARHAGFEGFELIDTPVIDGHPRVLGALRSGPLD
;
A
#
# COMPACT_ATOMS: atom_id res chain seq x y z
N MET A 1 -16.99 0.72 11.39
CA MET A 1 -16.92 -0.58 10.67
C MET A 1 -17.55 -0.56 9.26
N ALA A 2 -18.02 0.60 8.79
CA ALA A 2 -18.49 0.74 7.40
C ALA A 2 -17.35 0.75 6.34
N ASP A 3 -16.11 0.77 6.79
CA ASP A 3 -14.93 1.04 5.97
C ASP A 3 -14.13 -0.22 5.60
N LEU A 4 -14.59 -1.40 6.00
CA LEU A 4 -14.00 -2.67 5.61
C LEU A 4 -14.73 -3.24 4.40
N ILE A 5 -13.99 -3.92 3.53
CA ILE A 5 -14.60 -4.74 2.48
C ILE A 5 -15.46 -5.81 3.18
N GLN A 6 -16.75 -5.82 2.86
CA GLN A 6 -17.72 -6.75 3.42
C GLN A 6 -17.82 -7.94 2.48
N ILE A 7 -17.46 -9.11 2.98
CA ILE A 7 -17.62 -10.39 2.27
C ILE A 7 -18.65 -11.18 3.06
N GLU A 8 -19.79 -11.47 2.43
CA GLU A 8 -20.84 -12.26 3.06
C GLU A 8 -20.69 -13.73 2.61
N THR A 9 -20.05 -14.53 3.45
CA THR A 9 -19.85 -15.95 3.18
C THR A 9 -20.41 -16.83 4.30
N ASP A 10 -20.58 -18.13 4.05
CA ASP A 10 -21.01 -19.07 5.06
C ASP A 10 -19.88 -19.39 6.06
N PRO A 11 -20.20 -19.88 7.30
CA PRO A 11 -19.20 -20.08 8.34
C PRO A 11 -18.15 -21.15 8.00
N GLU A 12 -18.50 -22.16 7.22
CA GLU A 12 -17.58 -23.24 6.83
C GLU A 12 -16.53 -22.69 5.87
N THR A 13 -16.96 -21.93 4.86
CA THR A 13 -16.08 -21.24 3.93
C THR A 13 -15.19 -20.20 4.64
N ALA A 14 -15.77 -19.40 5.55
CA ALA A 14 -14.98 -18.44 6.34
C ALA A 14 -13.90 -19.14 7.18
N ALA A 15 -14.24 -20.22 7.86
CA ALA A 15 -13.28 -21.00 8.64
C ALA A 15 -12.17 -21.60 7.77
N ALA A 16 -12.52 -22.17 6.62
CA ALA A 16 -11.55 -22.74 5.68
C ALA A 16 -10.58 -21.69 5.13
N VAL A 17 -11.05 -20.46 4.89
CA VAL A 17 -10.18 -19.34 4.46
C VAL A 17 -9.24 -18.91 5.57
N LEU A 18 -9.74 -18.78 6.81
CA LEU A 18 -8.91 -18.43 7.96
C LEU A 18 -7.84 -19.48 8.24
N ASP A 19 -8.15 -20.76 8.10
CA ASP A 19 -7.21 -21.87 8.32
C ASP A 19 -6.17 -21.98 7.18
N ARG A 20 -6.53 -21.61 5.95
CA ARG A 20 -5.66 -21.70 4.77
C ARG A 20 -4.56 -20.65 4.75
N VAL A 21 -4.84 -19.47 5.31
CA VAL A 21 -3.92 -18.31 5.26
C VAL A 21 -3.29 -18.10 6.64
N PRO A 22 -2.01 -18.46 6.80
CA PRO A 22 -1.36 -18.46 8.12
C PRO A 22 -1.09 -17.08 8.70
N LEU A 23 -1.10 -16.04 7.86
CA LEU A 23 -0.96 -14.65 8.30
C LEU A 23 -1.70 -13.71 7.36
N TRP A 24 -2.49 -12.82 7.94
CA TRP A 24 -3.18 -11.73 7.28
C TRP A 24 -2.50 -10.40 7.60
N PHE A 25 -2.32 -9.55 6.62
CA PHE A 25 -1.80 -8.19 6.84
C PHE A 25 -2.93 -7.21 7.11
N HIS A 26 -3.99 -7.24 6.30
CA HIS A 26 -5.17 -6.41 6.48
C HIS A 26 -6.34 -7.18 7.10
N THR A 27 -7.34 -6.43 7.58
CA THR A 27 -8.55 -6.99 8.15
C THR A 27 -9.69 -6.90 7.14
N PHE A 28 -10.22 -8.05 6.74
CA PHE A 28 -11.43 -8.19 5.93
C PHE A 28 -12.58 -8.68 6.81
N SER A 29 -13.80 -8.24 6.52
CA SER A 29 -15.00 -8.78 7.14
C SER A 29 -15.53 -9.94 6.31
N LEU A 30 -15.44 -11.16 6.83
CA LEU A 30 -15.89 -12.37 6.14
C LEU A 30 -17.39 -12.65 6.38
N ASP A 31 -17.89 -12.31 7.56
CA ASP A 31 -19.32 -12.34 7.91
C ASP A 31 -19.57 -11.33 9.03
N ARG A 32 -20.22 -10.23 8.68
CA ARG A 32 -20.50 -9.15 9.63
C ARG A 32 -21.48 -9.58 10.73
N SER A 33 -22.43 -10.44 10.39
CA SER A 33 -23.49 -10.86 11.31
C SER A 33 -22.95 -11.75 12.42
N ARG A 34 -21.84 -12.46 12.17
CA ARG A 34 -21.16 -13.35 13.11
C ARG A 34 -19.84 -12.79 13.64
N GLU A 35 -19.51 -11.55 13.26
CA GLU A 35 -18.26 -10.90 13.64
C GLU A 35 -17.01 -11.71 13.23
N LEU A 36 -17.04 -12.34 12.05
CA LEU A 36 -15.91 -13.08 11.50
C LEU A 36 -15.04 -12.16 10.66
N TYR A 37 -13.78 -12.05 11.05
CA TYR A 37 -12.81 -11.17 10.42
C TYR A 37 -11.47 -11.89 10.23
N THR A 38 -10.72 -11.51 9.21
CA THR A 38 -9.28 -11.85 9.16
C THR A 38 -8.55 -11.06 10.25
N HIS A 39 -7.57 -11.70 10.91
CA HIS A 39 -6.81 -11.07 12.00
C HIS A 39 -5.57 -10.38 11.44
N GLY A 40 -5.76 -9.27 10.72
CA GLY A 40 -4.68 -8.51 10.12
C GLY A 40 -3.67 -7.98 11.14
N VAL A 41 -2.36 -8.16 10.85
CA VAL A 41 -1.27 -7.65 11.70
C VAL A 41 -1.03 -6.14 11.56
N ALA A 42 -1.50 -5.52 10.48
CA ALA A 42 -1.53 -4.07 10.35
C ALA A 42 -2.61 -3.51 11.28
N ARG A 43 -2.18 -2.99 12.43
CA ARG A 43 -3.08 -2.62 13.53
C ARG A 43 -4.10 -1.56 13.16
N ASP A 44 -3.69 -0.52 12.43
CA ASP A 44 -4.60 0.50 11.94
C ASP A 44 -4.11 1.03 10.59
N HIS A 45 -4.74 0.58 9.53
CA HIS A 45 -4.49 1.05 8.17
C HIS A 45 -5.63 1.93 7.63
N ARG A 46 -6.72 2.06 8.37
CA ARG A 46 -7.97 2.71 7.94
C ARG A 46 -7.85 4.22 7.82
N TYR A 47 -6.84 4.85 8.46
CA TYR A 47 -6.57 6.28 8.30
C TYR A 47 -6.29 6.70 6.85
N ARG A 48 -5.97 5.74 5.97
CA ARG A 48 -5.76 5.96 4.53
C ARG A 48 -7.07 6.09 3.76
N LEU A 49 -8.16 5.48 4.26
CA LEU A 49 -9.44 5.36 3.55
C LEU A 49 -10.08 6.70 3.17
N PRO A 50 -10.07 7.75 4.01
CA PRO A 50 -10.63 9.06 3.65
C PRO A 50 -9.91 9.76 2.49
N ALA A 51 -8.67 9.35 2.18
CA ALA A 51 -7.90 9.91 1.06
C ALA A 51 -8.22 9.24 -0.29
N LEU A 52 -8.84 8.05 -0.25
CA LEU A 52 -9.23 7.32 -1.45
C LEU A 52 -10.52 7.88 -2.06
N PRO A 53 -10.66 7.86 -3.40
CA PRO A 53 -11.93 8.17 -4.03
C PRO A 53 -13.07 7.29 -3.49
N GLU A 54 -14.26 7.86 -3.31
CA GLU A 54 -15.47 7.08 -3.02
C GLU A 54 -15.92 6.28 -4.25
N ASP A 55 -15.65 6.81 -5.45
CA ASP A 55 -15.88 6.18 -6.74
C ASP A 55 -14.66 6.42 -7.65
N PHE A 56 -14.10 5.35 -8.20
CA PHE A 56 -12.98 5.44 -9.15
C PHE A 56 -13.46 5.68 -10.58
N GLY A 57 -14.78 5.69 -10.86
CA GLY A 57 -15.34 6.14 -12.12
C GLY A 57 -14.77 5.46 -13.37
N GLY A 58 -14.45 4.18 -13.30
CA GLY A 58 -13.84 3.41 -14.41
C GLY A 58 -12.34 3.62 -14.60
N MET A 59 -11.65 4.32 -13.70
CA MET A 59 -10.19 4.53 -13.75
C MET A 59 -9.42 3.21 -13.76
N SER A 60 -8.22 3.25 -14.35
CA SER A 60 -7.20 2.22 -14.18
C SER A 60 -6.40 2.48 -12.90
N VAL A 61 -6.27 1.46 -12.05
CA VAL A 61 -5.62 1.55 -10.74
C VAL A 61 -4.46 0.56 -10.64
N LEU A 62 -3.32 1.02 -10.11
CA LEU A 62 -2.18 0.18 -9.73
C LEU A 62 -2.01 0.22 -8.21
N ASP A 63 -1.97 -0.95 -7.56
CA ASP A 63 -1.65 -1.11 -6.14
C ASP A 63 -0.27 -1.73 -5.98
N ILE A 64 0.70 -0.99 -5.45
CA ILE A 64 2.10 -1.39 -5.30
C ILE A 64 2.34 -1.90 -3.88
N GLY A 65 2.79 -3.16 -3.76
CA GLY A 65 2.98 -3.83 -2.48
C GLY A 65 1.64 -4.22 -1.85
N THR A 66 0.80 -4.87 -2.63
CA THR A 66 -0.61 -5.13 -2.32
C THR A 66 -0.82 -6.11 -1.16
N PHE A 67 0.13 -7.01 -0.88
CA PHE A 67 0.10 -8.09 0.10
C PHE A 67 -1.14 -8.99 -0.07
N ASP A 68 -2.21 -8.79 0.73
CA ASP A 68 -3.47 -9.53 0.66
C ASP A 68 -4.59 -8.78 -0.11
N GLY A 69 -4.25 -7.69 -0.80
CA GLY A 69 -5.10 -7.07 -1.81
C GLY A 69 -6.13 -6.07 -1.31
N PHE A 70 -6.10 -5.67 -0.04
CA PHE A 70 -7.18 -4.85 0.55
C PHE A 70 -7.52 -3.61 -0.29
N TYR A 71 -6.52 -2.83 -0.69
CA TYR A 71 -6.76 -1.58 -1.42
C TYR A 71 -7.09 -1.82 -2.89
N ALA A 72 -6.54 -2.88 -3.49
CA ALA A 72 -6.86 -3.29 -4.85
C ALA A 72 -8.34 -3.71 -4.97
N PHE A 73 -8.82 -4.58 -4.07
CA PHE A 73 -10.22 -5.00 -4.03
C PHE A 73 -11.17 -3.85 -3.67
N LEU A 74 -10.73 -2.93 -2.81
CA LEU A 74 -11.51 -1.74 -2.50
C LEU A 74 -11.66 -0.82 -3.73
N ALA A 75 -10.60 -0.65 -4.52
CA ALA A 75 -10.67 0.12 -5.76
C ALA A 75 -11.64 -0.51 -6.76
N GLU A 76 -11.60 -1.84 -6.94
CA GLU A 76 -12.55 -2.58 -7.78
C GLU A 76 -13.98 -2.40 -7.28
N ALA A 77 -14.23 -2.62 -5.99
CA ALA A 77 -15.55 -2.46 -5.37
C ALA A 77 -16.09 -1.02 -5.47
N ARG A 78 -15.22 -0.03 -5.61
CA ARG A 78 -15.54 1.38 -5.84
C ARG A 78 -15.52 1.78 -7.32
N GLY A 79 -15.69 0.83 -8.24
CA GLY A 79 -15.91 1.11 -9.66
C GLY A 79 -14.67 1.39 -10.49
N ALA A 80 -13.47 0.98 -10.08
CA ALA A 80 -12.31 1.00 -10.97
C ALA A 80 -12.57 0.07 -12.17
N GLY A 81 -12.22 0.55 -13.38
CA GLY A 81 -12.45 -0.22 -14.61
C GLY A 81 -11.38 -1.28 -14.87
N ARG A 82 -10.17 -1.09 -14.32
CA ARG A 82 -9.05 -2.03 -14.32
C ARG A 82 -8.25 -1.84 -13.05
N VAL A 83 -7.94 -2.95 -12.38
CA VAL A 83 -7.05 -2.92 -11.23
C VAL A 83 -5.92 -3.93 -11.43
N VAL A 84 -4.68 -3.45 -11.32
CA VAL A 84 -3.47 -4.28 -11.27
C VAL A 84 -2.89 -4.16 -9.87
N ALA A 85 -2.60 -5.30 -9.26
CA ALA A 85 -2.00 -5.40 -7.95
C ALA A 85 -0.64 -6.11 -8.07
N VAL A 86 0.43 -5.47 -7.60
CA VAL A 86 1.77 -6.05 -7.70
C VAL A 86 2.38 -6.26 -6.32
N ASP A 87 3.15 -7.34 -6.20
CA ASP A 87 3.97 -7.61 -5.03
C ASP A 87 5.21 -8.43 -5.44
N ASN A 88 6.25 -8.34 -4.62
CA ASN A 88 7.43 -9.17 -4.76
C ASN A 88 7.49 -10.24 -3.66
N GLU A 89 8.51 -11.10 -3.69
CA GLU A 89 8.63 -12.17 -2.70
C GLU A 89 9.39 -11.75 -1.43
N GLN A 90 9.95 -10.54 -1.36
CA GLN A 90 10.79 -10.11 -0.24
C GLN A 90 10.02 -10.00 1.08
N TYR A 91 8.72 -9.65 1.03
CA TYR A 91 7.90 -9.60 2.23
C TYR A 91 7.81 -10.95 2.97
N ARG A 92 8.00 -12.08 2.28
CA ARG A 92 7.98 -13.42 2.87
C ARG A 92 9.11 -13.60 3.88
N GLU A 93 10.32 -13.15 3.55
CA GLU A 93 11.48 -13.19 4.44
C GLU A 93 11.24 -12.34 5.68
N TRP A 94 10.69 -11.15 5.49
CA TRP A 94 10.32 -10.25 6.58
C TRP A 94 9.23 -10.86 7.47
N VAL A 95 8.20 -11.49 6.90
CA VAL A 95 7.15 -12.19 7.67
C VAL A 95 7.74 -13.36 8.43
N SER A 96 8.56 -14.20 7.80
CA SER A 96 9.20 -15.35 8.45
C SER A 96 10.08 -14.90 9.61
N SER A 97 10.93 -13.89 9.44
CA SER A 97 11.81 -13.38 10.49
C SER A 97 11.05 -12.78 11.68
N ARG A 98 9.92 -12.10 11.41
CA ARG A 98 9.20 -11.35 12.44
C ARG A 98 8.15 -12.16 13.20
N TRP A 99 7.44 -13.04 12.53
CA TRP A 99 6.33 -13.82 13.11
C TRP A 99 6.57 -15.33 13.10
N GLY A 100 7.69 -15.81 12.54
CA GLY A 100 7.98 -17.24 12.42
C GLY A 100 7.00 -17.98 11.53
N VAL A 101 6.38 -17.28 10.58
CA VAL A 101 5.37 -17.81 9.66
C VAL A 101 5.94 -17.91 8.25
N GLU A 102 5.83 -19.09 7.65
CA GLU A 102 6.23 -19.31 6.26
C GLU A 102 5.07 -19.08 5.32
N LEU A 103 5.22 -18.09 4.41
CA LEU A 103 4.25 -17.79 3.36
C LEU A 103 4.74 -18.33 2.01
N GLN A 104 3.79 -18.76 1.18
CA GLN A 104 4.05 -19.11 -0.22
C GLN A 104 4.08 -17.87 -1.14
N GLY A 105 3.43 -16.80 -0.71
CA GLY A 105 3.26 -15.54 -1.42
C GLY A 105 1.95 -15.46 -2.18
N GLY A 106 1.14 -14.45 -1.83
CA GLY A 106 -0.16 -14.19 -2.44
C GLY A 106 -1.32 -15.08 -1.98
N GLU A 107 -1.14 -15.94 -0.94
CA GLU A 107 -2.22 -16.81 -0.47
C GLU A 107 -3.41 -16.02 0.08
N GLY A 108 -3.18 -14.93 0.82
CA GLY A 108 -4.24 -14.05 1.31
C GLY A 108 -4.98 -13.37 0.17
N PHE A 109 -4.22 -12.84 -0.79
CA PHE A 109 -4.79 -12.25 -2.01
C PHE A 109 -5.67 -13.25 -2.77
N ALA A 110 -5.15 -14.45 -3.05
CA ALA A 110 -5.88 -15.48 -3.79
C ALA A 110 -7.15 -15.90 -3.08
N ALA A 111 -7.12 -16.01 -1.74
CA ALA A 111 -8.29 -16.37 -0.94
C ALA A 111 -9.41 -15.33 -1.01
N ILE A 112 -9.08 -14.05 -0.89
CA ILE A 112 -10.06 -12.96 -0.97
C ILE A 112 -10.55 -12.76 -2.41
N ARG A 113 -9.67 -12.87 -3.39
CA ARG A 113 -10.04 -12.82 -4.82
C ARG A 113 -11.10 -13.86 -5.17
N GLU A 114 -10.93 -15.09 -4.68
CA GLU A 114 -11.89 -16.18 -4.88
C GLU A 114 -13.24 -15.88 -4.24
N LEU A 115 -13.26 -15.36 -2.99
CA LEU A 115 -14.49 -15.03 -2.28
C LEU A 115 -15.26 -13.86 -2.91
N LEU A 116 -14.56 -12.92 -3.52
CA LEU A 116 -15.16 -11.74 -4.16
C LEU A 116 -15.52 -11.98 -5.62
N ASP A 117 -15.11 -13.10 -6.22
CA ASP A 117 -15.16 -13.32 -7.68
C ASP A 117 -14.52 -12.14 -8.43
N SER A 118 -13.38 -11.69 -7.91
CA SER A 118 -12.72 -10.45 -8.33
C SER A 118 -11.88 -10.66 -9.57
N GLU A 119 -11.88 -9.65 -10.47
CA GLU A 119 -11.07 -9.61 -11.68
C GLU A 119 -9.75 -8.85 -11.52
N VAL A 120 -9.36 -8.46 -10.29
CA VAL A 120 -8.08 -7.81 -10.03
C VAL A 120 -6.93 -8.66 -10.54
N ASP A 121 -6.10 -8.07 -11.38
CA ASP A 121 -4.93 -8.72 -12.00
C ASP A 121 -3.74 -8.68 -11.03
N TYR A 122 -3.42 -9.82 -10.42
CA TYR A 122 -2.28 -9.93 -9.50
C TYR A 122 -1.04 -10.38 -10.25
N GLN A 123 0.04 -9.60 -10.15
CA GLN A 123 1.31 -9.89 -10.77
C GLN A 123 2.47 -9.88 -9.77
N ARG A 124 3.35 -10.87 -9.86
CA ARG A 124 4.60 -10.93 -9.06
C ARG A 124 5.68 -10.12 -9.75
N ILE A 125 5.66 -8.81 -9.49
CA ILE A 125 6.60 -7.84 -10.07
C ILE A 125 7.18 -7.00 -8.93
N ASP A 126 8.50 -6.82 -8.93
CA ASP A 126 9.15 -5.89 -8.01
C ASP A 126 8.77 -4.44 -8.32
N ALA A 127 8.69 -3.59 -7.29
CA ALA A 127 8.38 -2.18 -7.46
C ALA A 127 9.39 -1.43 -8.35
N PHE A 128 10.59 -1.96 -8.54
CA PHE A 128 11.59 -1.41 -9.48
C PHE A 128 11.41 -1.90 -10.91
N ASP A 129 10.61 -2.93 -11.15
CA ASP A 129 10.36 -3.55 -12.46
C ASP A 129 8.97 -3.20 -13.02
N LEU A 130 8.27 -2.18 -12.47
CA LEU A 130 6.93 -1.76 -12.91
C LEU A 130 6.88 -1.37 -14.40
N ASP A 131 8.02 -1.10 -15.03
CA ASP A 131 8.09 -0.84 -16.47
C ASP A 131 7.69 -2.08 -17.29
N GLU A 132 7.77 -3.29 -16.73
CA GLU A 132 7.32 -4.55 -17.37
C GLU A 132 5.81 -4.60 -17.59
N LEU A 133 5.02 -3.84 -16.81
CA LEU A 133 3.57 -3.76 -16.99
C LEU A 133 3.18 -3.20 -18.38
N GLY A 134 4.04 -2.38 -19.00
CA GLY A 134 3.82 -1.83 -20.34
C GLY A 134 2.65 -0.86 -20.47
N GLU A 135 1.95 -0.53 -19.39
CA GLU A 135 0.79 0.36 -19.35
C GLU A 135 0.96 1.49 -18.33
N THR A 136 0.09 2.49 -18.38
CA THR A 136 0.02 3.60 -17.43
C THR A 136 -1.33 3.58 -16.72
N PHE A 137 -1.39 4.17 -15.52
CA PHE A 137 -2.55 4.12 -14.65
C PHE A 137 -3.02 5.53 -14.29
N ASP A 138 -4.34 5.71 -14.20
CA ASP A 138 -4.96 6.95 -13.77
C ASP A 138 -4.75 7.19 -12.28
N PHE A 139 -4.66 6.11 -11.51
CA PHE A 139 -4.49 6.15 -10.07
C PHE A 139 -3.48 5.10 -9.60
N ILE A 140 -2.51 5.51 -8.78
CA ILE A 140 -1.50 4.60 -8.23
C ILE A 140 -1.54 4.68 -6.70
N LEU A 141 -1.58 3.53 -6.05
CA LEU A 141 -1.46 3.36 -4.60
C LEU A 141 -0.05 2.88 -4.27
N CYS A 142 0.63 3.58 -3.36
CA CYS A 142 1.96 3.21 -2.87
C CYS A 142 1.99 3.38 -1.35
N PHE A 143 1.44 2.40 -0.64
CA PHE A 143 1.28 2.45 0.79
C PHE A 143 2.26 1.53 1.51
N GLY A 144 3.07 2.09 2.40
CA GLY A 144 3.99 1.32 3.21
C GLY A 144 5.25 0.81 2.47
N ILE A 145 5.56 1.32 1.28
CA ILE A 145 6.63 0.81 0.42
C ILE A 145 7.86 1.73 0.41
N LEU A 146 7.67 3.05 0.27
CA LEU A 146 8.78 3.96 0.00
C LEU A 146 9.89 3.94 1.07
N HIS A 147 9.54 3.69 2.33
CA HIS A 147 10.50 3.60 3.43
C HIS A 147 11.26 2.27 3.49
N ARG A 148 10.86 1.27 2.68
CA ARG A 148 11.44 -0.08 2.66
C ARG A 148 12.39 -0.33 1.50
N VAL A 149 12.53 0.62 0.59
CA VAL A 149 13.37 0.48 -0.60
C VAL A 149 14.68 1.21 -0.44
N GLU A 150 15.77 0.67 -0.97
CA GLU A 150 17.10 1.30 -0.89
C GLU A 150 17.18 2.60 -1.70
N ASN A 151 16.42 2.70 -2.80
CA ASN A 151 16.45 3.87 -3.70
C ASN A 151 15.05 4.50 -3.87
N PRO A 152 14.56 5.26 -2.88
CA PRO A 152 13.21 5.84 -2.92
C PRO A 152 13.03 6.86 -4.06
N LEU A 153 14.05 7.63 -4.42
CA LEU A 153 13.98 8.55 -5.56
C LEU A 153 13.88 7.78 -6.89
N GLY A 154 14.61 6.67 -7.02
CA GLY A 154 14.51 5.78 -8.18
C GLY A 154 13.11 5.22 -8.35
N LEU A 155 12.51 4.73 -7.25
CA LEU A 155 11.15 4.23 -7.25
C LEU A 155 10.13 5.32 -7.65
N LEU A 156 10.24 6.53 -7.11
CA LEU A 156 9.35 7.63 -7.49
C LEU A 156 9.45 7.96 -8.99
N LYS A 157 10.64 7.88 -9.59
CA LYS A 157 10.80 8.06 -11.05
C LYS A 157 10.12 6.96 -11.86
N ILE A 158 10.14 5.72 -11.39
CA ILE A 158 9.44 4.61 -12.03
C ILE A 158 7.93 4.82 -11.92
N ILE A 159 7.43 5.12 -10.71
CA ILE A 159 6.01 5.42 -10.49
C ILE A 159 5.55 6.57 -11.40
N ARG A 160 6.38 7.63 -11.55
CA ARG A 160 6.05 8.75 -12.46
C ARG A 160 5.86 8.31 -13.91
N ARG A 161 6.69 7.37 -14.40
CA ARG A 161 6.55 6.83 -15.76
C ARG A 161 5.29 5.97 -15.94
N ARG A 162 4.81 5.35 -14.87
CA ARG A 162 3.58 4.53 -14.88
C ARG A 162 2.32 5.35 -14.62
N LEU A 163 2.45 6.63 -14.26
CA LEU A 163 1.32 7.51 -14.04
C LEU A 163 0.85 8.14 -15.35
N ALA A 164 -0.43 7.97 -15.67
CA ALA A 164 -1.07 8.59 -16.83
C ALA A 164 -1.05 10.14 -16.72
N ALA A 165 -1.25 10.81 -17.85
CA ALA A 165 -1.41 12.26 -17.87
C ALA A 165 -2.66 12.67 -17.07
N GLY A 166 -2.50 13.59 -16.12
CA GLY A 166 -3.56 13.98 -15.18
C GLY A 166 -3.81 13.00 -14.04
N GLY A 167 -3.08 11.90 -14.00
CA GLY A 167 -3.20 10.87 -12.96
C GLY A 167 -2.71 11.34 -11.59
N ARG A 168 -3.04 10.54 -10.57
CA ARG A 168 -2.72 10.79 -9.17
C ARG A 168 -2.10 9.57 -8.50
N VAL A 169 -1.09 9.80 -7.66
CA VAL A 169 -0.55 8.78 -6.76
C VAL A 169 -0.98 9.13 -5.33
N LEU A 170 -1.51 8.17 -4.59
CA LEU A 170 -1.55 8.25 -3.14
C LEU A 170 -0.34 7.52 -2.56
N LEU A 171 0.44 8.26 -1.80
CA LEU A 171 1.64 7.79 -1.14
C LEU A 171 1.46 7.82 0.37
N GLU A 172 1.82 6.73 1.03
CA GLU A 172 1.93 6.69 2.48
C GLU A 172 3.24 6.03 2.89
N THR A 173 3.92 6.62 3.88
CA THR A 173 5.23 6.17 4.33
C THR A 173 5.51 6.55 5.79
N HIS A 174 6.60 6.06 6.38
CA HIS A 174 7.06 6.52 7.69
C HIS A 174 7.49 7.98 7.65
N GLY A 175 7.01 8.75 8.64
CA GLY A 175 7.47 10.10 8.93
C GLY A 175 8.81 10.08 9.68
N ALA A 176 9.60 11.14 9.54
CA ALA A 176 10.80 11.33 10.34
C ALA A 176 10.42 11.70 11.77
N ALA A 177 10.79 10.87 12.75
CA ALA A 177 10.62 11.18 14.17
C ALA A 177 11.51 12.36 14.57
N ASP A 178 11.11 13.09 15.60
CA ASP A 178 11.87 14.18 16.24
C ASP A 178 12.33 15.32 15.30
N ARG A 179 11.64 15.48 14.15
CA ARG A 179 11.91 16.55 13.19
C ARG A 179 10.71 17.50 13.08
N THR A 180 11.01 18.79 13.00
CA THR A 180 10.02 19.76 12.56
C THR A 180 9.71 19.50 11.10
N PHE A 181 8.43 19.43 10.74
CA PHE A 181 8.01 19.16 9.35
C PHE A 181 8.29 20.32 8.38
N ASP A 182 8.92 21.41 8.85
CA ASP A 182 9.17 22.63 8.08
C ASP A 182 10.43 22.55 7.19
N SER A 183 11.28 21.54 7.41
CA SER A 183 12.51 21.37 6.62
C SER A 183 12.48 20.13 5.74
N ALA A 184 13.05 20.22 4.54
CA ALA A 184 13.28 19.07 3.68
C ALA A 184 14.36 18.18 4.32
N ALA A 185 13.96 17.05 4.89
CA ALA A 185 14.84 16.11 5.57
C ALA A 185 14.38 14.66 5.42
N VAL A 186 15.33 13.76 5.59
CA VAL A 186 15.10 12.33 5.77
C VAL A 186 15.79 11.87 7.04
N HIS A 187 15.19 10.93 7.74
CA HIS A 187 15.79 10.17 8.82
C HIS A 187 16.24 8.82 8.28
N ILE A 188 17.46 8.41 8.59
CA ILE A 188 17.99 7.09 8.25
C ILE A 188 18.24 6.36 9.56
N PRO A 189 17.44 5.34 9.90
CA PRO A 189 17.71 4.49 11.05
C PRO A 189 19.10 3.84 10.96
N ALA A 190 19.76 3.66 12.09
CA ALA A 190 21.04 2.96 12.11
C ALA A 190 20.86 1.48 11.71
N PRO A 191 21.87 0.83 11.11
CA PRO A 191 21.79 -0.59 10.80
C PRO A 191 21.43 -1.42 12.04
N GLY A 192 20.36 -2.20 11.95
CA GLY A 192 19.81 -2.99 13.03
C GLY A 192 18.95 -2.22 14.05
N GLU A 193 18.74 -0.92 13.84
CA GLU A 193 17.78 -0.14 14.62
C GLU A 193 16.35 -0.51 14.24
N VAL A 194 15.52 -0.78 15.26
CA VAL A 194 14.08 -0.97 15.07
C VAL A 194 13.41 0.39 15.08
N TYR A 195 12.90 0.83 13.93
CA TYR A 195 12.17 2.08 13.78
C TYR A 195 10.67 1.82 13.69
N ALA A 196 9.89 2.45 14.54
CA ALA A 196 8.43 2.27 14.54
C ALA A 196 8.01 0.80 14.71
N HIS A 197 8.68 0.05 15.57
CA HIS A 197 8.50 -1.40 15.78
C HIS A 197 8.75 -2.26 14.52
N ASP A 198 9.47 -1.72 13.54
CA ASP A 198 9.80 -2.36 12.28
C ASP A 198 11.32 -2.31 12.06
N ASP A 199 11.93 -3.44 11.82
CA ASP A 199 13.36 -3.61 11.55
C ASP A 199 13.70 -3.53 10.05
N PHE A 200 12.67 -3.35 9.20
CA PHE A 200 12.80 -3.25 7.75
C PHE A 200 12.43 -1.86 7.25
N VAL A 201 13.02 -0.83 7.88
CA VAL A 201 12.82 0.58 7.54
C VAL A 201 14.17 1.24 7.24
N TYR A 202 14.34 1.70 6.02
CA TYR A 202 15.54 2.47 5.63
C TYR A 202 15.36 3.98 5.79
N TRP A 203 14.13 4.48 5.71
CA TRP A 203 13.85 5.91 5.60
C TRP A 203 12.64 6.35 6.43
N GLY A 204 12.79 7.49 7.09
CA GLY A 204 11.69 8.31 7.56
C GLY A 204 11.71 9.67 6.85
N PHE A 205 10.58 10.17 6.41
CA PHE A 205 10.51 11.38 5.59
C PHE A 205 9.80 12.53 6.29
N THR A 206 10.26 13.76 6.05
CA THR A 206 9.42 14.93 6.29
C THR A 206 8.56 15.21 5.06
N PRO A 207 7.38 15.85 5.19
CA PRO A 207 6.57 16.24 4.03
C PRO A 207 7.33 17.12 3.04
N ALA A 208 8.15 18.05 3.53
CA ALA A 208 9.01 18.89 2.69
C ALA A 208 10.10 18.08 1.97
N GLY A 209 10.62 17.02 2.61
CA GLY A 209 11.56 16.08 1.98
C GLY A 209 10.90 15.30 0.84
N LEU A 210 9.66 14.83 1.05
CA LEU A 210 8.88 14.15 0.01
C LEU A 210 8.54 15.09 -1.15
N ASP A 211 8.19 16.36 -0.88
CA ASP A 211 7.94 17.35 -1.94
C ASP A 211 9.19 17.59 -2.80
N ALA A 212 10.34 17.76 -2.17
CA ALA A 212 11.61 17.92 -2.90
C ALA A 212 11.93 16.69 -3.76
N MET A 213 11.78 15.47 -3.21
CA MET A 213 12.01 14.23 -3.95
C MET A 213 11.01 14.05 -5.10
N ALA A 214 9.74 14.38 -4.87
CA ALA A 214 8.68 14.30 -5.86
C ALA A 214 9.00 15.19 -7.08
N ARG A 215 9.42 16.43 -6.85
CA ARG A 215 9.83 17.34 -7.93
C ARG A 215 11.04 16.80 -8.70
N HIS A 216 12.04 16.25 -8.03
CA HIS A 216 13.18 15.60 -8.68
C HIS A 216 12.78 14.33 -9.47
N ALA A 217 11.67 13.70 -9.11
CA ALA A 217 11.13 12.55 -9.84
C ALA A 217 10.22 12.93 -11.02
N GLY A 218 9.92 14.23 -11.22
CA GLY A 218 9.12 14.74 -12.33
C GLY A 218 7.62 14.87 -12.01
N PHE A 219 7.26 14.92 -10.72
CA PHE A 219 5.91 15.30 -10.28
C PHE A 219 5.81 16.82 -10.07
N GLU A 220 4.59 17.37 -10.02
CA GLU A 220 4.36 18.78 -9.66
C GLU A 220 4.78 19.09 -8.22
N GLY A 221 4.73 18.09 -7.32
CA GLY A 221 5.09 18.16 -5.92
C GLY A 221 4.37 17.11 -5.10
N PHE A 222 4.46 17.25 -3.78
CA PHE A 222 3.78 16.41 -2.81
C PHE A 222 2.75 17.23 -2.02
N GLU A 223 1.48 16.90 -2.19
CA GLU A 223 0.36 17.49 -1.45
C GLU A 223 0.13 16.68 -0.17
N LEU A 224 0.50 17.25 0.98
CA LEU A 224 0.25 16.61 2.28
C LEU A 224 -1.25 16.52 2.57
N ILE A 225 -1.72 15.32 2.92
CA ILE A 225 -3.11 15.07 3.32
C ILE A 225 -3.20 14.91 4.84
N ASP A 226 -2.34 14.08 5.43
CA ASP A 226 -2.37 13.80 6.88
C ASP A 226 -1.01 13.37 7.41
N THR A 227 -0.81 13.53 8.71
CA THR A 227 0.37 13.03 9.45
C THR A 227 -0.09 12.26 10.70
N PRO A 228 -0.74 11.12 10.54
CA PRO A 228 -1.22 10.35 11.68
C PRO A 228 -0.05 9.79 12.49
N VAL A 229 -0.28 9.63 13.79
CA VAL A 229 0.65 8.95 14.69
C VAL A 229 0.11 7.55 14.97
N ILE A 230 0.84 6.54 14.54
CA ILE A 230 0.47 5.14 14.72
C ILE A 230 1.50 4.49 15.66
N ASP A 231 1.04 3.92 16.76
CA ASP A 231 1.90 3.32 17.80
C ASP A 231 3.04 4.28 18.27
N GLY A 232 2.75 5.59 18.37
CA GLY A 232 3.72 6.60 18.78
C GLY A 232 4.69 7.09 17.69
N HIS A 233 4.56 6.62 16.46
CA HIS A 233 5.42 7.00 15.34
C HIS A 233 4.64 7.75 14.26
N PRO A 234 5.20 8.84 13.71
CA PRO A 234 4.54 9.60 12.66
C PRO A 234 4.52 8.82 11.35
N ARG A 235 3.39 8.94 10.65
CA ARG A 235 3.24 8.55 9.25
C ARG A 235 3.04 9.80 8.42
N VAL A 236 3.30 9.74 7.13
CA VAL A 236 3.03 10.80 6.17
C VAL A 236 2.16 10.24 5.07
N LEU A 237 0.98 10.79 4.90
CA LEU A 237 0.03 10.46 3.83
C LEU A 237 -0.14 11.68 2.94
N GLY A 238 0.00 11.51 1.65
CA GLY A 238 -0.17 12.59 0.69
C GLY A 238 -0.36 12.12 -0.73
N ALA A 239 -0.47 13.07 -1.64
CA ALA A 239 -0.68 12.84 -3.05
C ALA A 239 0.41 13.43 -3.91
N LEU A 240 0.75 12.71 -4.99
CA LEU A 240 1.58 13.19 -6.08
C LEU A 240 0.72 13.34 -7.33
N ARG A 241 0.96 14.37 -8.11
CA ARG A 241 0.25 14.61 -9.39
C ARG A 241 1.24 14.62 -10.53
N SER A 242 0.81 14.10 -11.68
CA SER A 242 1.60 14.22 -12.90
C SER A 242 1.69 15.67 -13.30
N GLY A 243 2.91 16.22 -13.33
CA GLY A 243 3.18 17.47 -14.02
C GLY A 243 2.92 17.35 -15.54
N PRO A 244 2.87 18.48 -16.27
CA PRO A 244 2.84 18.42 -17.70
C PRO A 244 4.00 17.56 -18.21
N LEU A 245 3.73 16.74 -19.20
CA LEU A 245 4.78 16.02 -19.92
C LEU A 245 5.54 17.08 -20.75
N ASP A 246 6.82 17.30 -20.44
CA ASP A 246 7.73 18.09 -21.28
C ASP A 246 7.97 17.42 -22.63
#